data_b381c948f7b1210d43212c02403e91f7
#
_entry.id   b381c948f7b1210d43212c02403e91f7
#
_cell.length_a   1.000
_cell.length_b   1.000
_cell.length_c   1.000
_cell.angle_alpha   90.00
_cell.angle_beta   90.00
_cell.angle_gamma   90.00
#
_symmetry.space_group_name_H-M   'P 1'
#
loop_
_entity.id
_entity.type
_entity.pdbx_description
1 polymer ?
#
loop_
_entity_poly.entity_id
_entity_poly.type
_entity_poly.pdbx_seq_one_letter_code
_entity_poly.pdbx_strand_id
1 'polypeptide(L)'
;MDHLALPIRSPPTSERNQQSRNFFTSYALPSAAEAINGPVREPIRDFAPIADRLIVGVDFGTTFSGVAAVYTSNPDDVEIIKTWPGGNGITSDKVPTEISYELPPDAPAGTKPTVKWGFQFRPEESRLRCIKLFLDRSQKLPFYVSPLETAAQLRKFNKTVVDAVSDYLTQVYNHTMDTLTRRYGESFMASTKVDFVLTCPAVWSDHAKNTTLQAAERAGMGAKSSIQMISEPEAAAVYTLKAIQPNHLNVGDNFIVCDGGGGTVDLIAYKIISLKPLKVEESAVGTGGLCGSAFLNYRFEEHVKTRLGKTRFEEMKTKKGKTWQMGLRYFEEFVKRNFNEDEHHEINIPFPGLADDEEVGLDSGFLVMTAAQVKDIFEPVVKEVCDLVQGQVDGLRAKGGIVSGIILVGGFGQSDYLYRRLKSFFTSAAPPPYSERPTHASANSIGDHAAIEVMQPVYAWTAVVRGAVLRGLEGNMVISRKARMHYGTSYATVFDEEKHSVSERYWSPLWERWMVSDRMQWHIAKGEAISPLTPIAFHYTRNFRPGQSLVVTDDLIACEADEPPVAYTRDLVHVCKLTTDLNAVPRSLFTRLTTTRGVEFDNLDFTLEMIVDSAGLGFELKVDGVRYGRVDADFQ
;
A
#
# COMPACT_ATOMS: atom_id res chain seq x y z
N MET A 1 17.55 -32.52 -9.14
CA MET A 1 16.40 -31.96 -9.87
C MET A 1 15.08 -32.72 -9.62
N ASP A 2 14.92 -33.38 -8.47
CA ASP A 2 13.73 -34.22 -8.19
C ASP A 2 12.76 -33.56 -7.16
N HIS A 3 12.69 -32.24 -7.13
CA HIS A 3 11.92 -31.49 -6.11
C HIS A 3 10.75 -30.68 -6.67
N LEU A 4 10.23 -31.03 -7.85
CA LEU A 4 9.06 -30.34 -8.38
C LEU A 4 7.75 -30.90 -7.82
N ALA A 5 6.86 -30.01 -7.35
CA ALA A 5 5.52 -30.36 -6.89
C ALA A 5 4.65 -30.75 -8.09
N LEU A 6 3.78 -31.75 -7.90
CA LEU A 6 2.69 -32.03 -8.82
C LEU A 6 1.39 -31.47 -8.20
N PRO A 7 0.72 -30.50 -8.83
CA PRO A 7 -0.60 -30.11 -8.37
C PRO A 7 -1.62 -31.21 -8.68
N ILE A 8 -2.50 -31.48 -7.74
CA ILE A 8 -3.63 -32.39 -7.92
C ILE A 8 -4.72 -31.64 -8.72
N ARG A 9 -5.19 -32.22 -9.80
CA ARG A 9 -6.33 -31.68 -10.54
C ARG A 9 -7.56 -31.61 -9.63
N SER A 10 -8.26 -30.50 -9.63
CA SER A 10 -9.61 -30.39 -9.11
C SER A 10 -10.52 -31.41 -9.84
N PRO A 11 -11.43 -32.09 -9.13
CA PRO A 11 -12.38 -32.97 -9.80
C PRO A 11 -13.26 -32.16 -10.77
N PRO A 12 -13.65 -32.72 -11.92
CA PRO A 12 -14.50 -32.04 -12.87
C PRO A 12 -15.87 -31.76 -12.25
N THR A 13 -16.36 -30.55 -12.43
CA THR A 13 -17.73 -30.15 -12.10
C THR A 13 -18.71 -31.02 -12.86
N SER A 14 -19.50 -31.83 -12.14
CA SER A 14 -20.56 -32.63 -12.74
C SER A 14 -21.66 -31.72 -13.28
N GLU A 15 -21.99 -31.98 -14.53
CA GLU A 15 -23.12 -31.41 -15.25
C GLU A 15 -24.46 -31.60 -14.49
N ARG A 16 -25.23 -30.52 -14.43
CA ARG A 16 -26.61 -30.51 -14.00
C ARG A 16 -27.46 -31.30 -14.98
N ASN A 17 -28.07 -32.39 -14.54
CA ASN A 17 -29.27 -32.94 -15.17
C ASN A 17 -30.49 -32.53 -14.37
N GLN A 18 -31.33 -31.70 -15.01
CA GLN A 18 -32.69 -31.42 -14.56
C GLN A 18 -33.57 -32.67 -14.75
N GLN A 19 -34.19 -33.15 -13.69
CA GLN A 19 -35.50 -33.78 -13.79
C GLN A 19 -36.32 -33.50 -12.53
N SER A 20 -37.40 -32.78 -12.77
CA SER A 20 -38.51 -32.52 -11.88
C SER A 20 -39.24 -33.80 -11.41
N ARG A 21 -39.61 -33.90 -10.13
CA ARG A 21 -40.85 -34.53 -9.69
C ARG A 21 -41.28 -34.04 -8.31
N ASN A 22 -42.49 -33.50 -8.29
CA ASN A 22 -43.27 -33.13 -7.12
C ASN A 22 -43.55 -34.34 -6.21
N PHE A 23 -43.46 -34.15 -4.88
CA PHE A 23 -44.33 -34.84 -3.92
C PHE A 23 -44.58 -33.94 -2.71
N PHE A 24 -45.82 -33.52 -2.58
CA PHE A 24 -46.39 -32.97 -1.36
C PHE A 24 -46.61 -34.14 -0.38
N THR A 25 -46.13 -33.99 0.86
CA THR A 25 -46.69 -34.72 2.01
C THR A 25 -46.68 -33.81 3.23
N SER A 26 -47.85 -33.57 3.72
CA SER A 26 -48.18 -32.88 4.97
C SER A 26 -47.65 -33.65 6.17
N TYR A 27 -46.98 -32.99 7.13
CA TYR A 27 -46.75 -33.52 8.46
C TYR A 27 -47.34 -32.61 9.51
N ALA A 28 -48.11 -33.25 10.38
CA ALA A 28 -48.78 -32.69 11.53
C ALA A 28 -47.78 -32.23 12.62
N LEU A 29 -48.19 -31.20 13.37
CA LEU A 29 -47.47 -30.70 14.54
C LEU A 29 -47.47 -31.75 15.67
N PRO A 30 -46.34 -32.06 16.31
CA PRO A 30 -46.31 -32.87 17.53
C PRO A 30 -46.69 -32.06 18.76
N SER A 31 -47.37 -32.69 19.69
CA SER A 31 -47.89 -32.18 20.95
C SER A 31 -46.79 -31.82 21.96
N ALA A 32 -47.12 -30.92 22.88
CA ALA A 32 -46.25 -30.26 23.87
C ALA A 32 -45.73 -31.15 25.03
N ALA A 33 -45.27 -32.36 24.76
CA ALA A 33 -44.82 -33.30 25.82
C ALA A 33 -43.37 -33.84 25.66
N GLU A 34 -42.58 -33.40 24.65
CA GLU A 34 -41.22 -33.94 24.43
C GLU A 34 -40.12 -32.86 24.50
N ALA A 35 -40.25 -31.86 25.34
CA ALA A 35 -39.27 -30.75 25.46
C ALA A 35 -38.42 -30.85 26.74
N ILE A 36 -37.83 -32.01 27.08
CA ILE A 36 -36.90 -32.14 28.22
C ILE A 36 -35.63 -32.95 27.86
N ASN A 37 -35.11 -32.91 26.65
CA ASN A 37 -33.75 -33.36 26.35
C ASN A 37 -33.22 -32.67 25.10
N GLY A 38 -33.04 -31.33 25.19
CA GLY A 38 -32.25 -30.57 24.20
C GLY A 38 -30.77 -30.79 24.44
N PRO A 39 -29.92 -30.74 23.39
CA PRO A 39 -28.48 -30.85 23.55
C PRO A 39 -27.99 -29.76 24.49
N VAL A 40 -27.13 -30.14 25.44
CA VAL A 40 -26.42 -29.24 26.35
C VAL A 40 -25.79 -28.15 25.49
N ARG A 41 -26.24 -26.91 25.65
CA ARG A 41 -25.57 -25.74 25.08
C ARG A 41 -24.17 -25.75 25.65
N GLU A 42 -23.15 -25.86 24.77
CA GLU A 42 -21.80 -25.57 25.18
C GLU A 42 -21.81 -24.20 25.86
N PRO A 43 -21.08 -24.05 26.99
CA PRO A 43 -20.98 -22.76 27.64
C PRO A 43 -20.44 -21.75 26.63
N ILE A 44 -21.14 -20.63 26.47
CA ILE A 44 -20.64 -19.46 25.76
C ILE A 44 -19.26 -19.25 26.34
N ARG A 45 -18.20 -19.47 25.55
CA ARG A 45 -16.85 -19.10 25.96
C ARG A 45 -16.91 -17.60 26.24
N ASP A 46 -16.86 -17.25 27.51
CA ASP A 46 -16.59 -15.88 27.93
C ASP A 46 -15.29 -15.49 27.24
N PHE A 47 -15.40 -14.75 26.15
CA PHE A 47 -14.25 -14.06 25.59
C PHE A 47 -13.80 -13.11 26.70
N ALA A 48 -12.64 -13.39 27.30
CA ALA A 48 -12.01 -12.45 28.19
C ALA A 48 -12.01 -11.08 27.47
N PRO A 49 -12.46 -10.00 28.12
CA PRO A 49 -12.51 -8.69 27.48
C PRO A 49 -11.12 -8.41 26.91
N ILE A 50 -11.06 -8.03 25.63
CA ILE A 50 -9.79 -7.68 25.01
C ILE A 50 -9.21 -6.55 25.86
N ALA A 51 -8.05 -6.79 26.47
CA ALA A 51 -7.41 -5.80 27.34
C ALA A 51 -7.21 -4.49 26.56
N ASP A 52 -7.49 -3.39 27.22
CA ASP A 52 -7.30 -2.07 26.67
C ASP A 52 -5.84 -1.86 26.24
N ARG A 53 -5.64 -1.17 25.13
CA ARG A 53 -4.33 -0.95 24.53
C ARG A 53 -4.25 0.41 23.85
N LEU A 54 -3.04 0.88 23.65
CA LEU A 54 -2.75 2.02 22.79
C LEU A 54 -2.55 1.55 21.36
N ILE A 55 -3.20 2.22 20.44
CA ILE A 55 -2.98 2.04 19.00
C ILE A 55 -2.23 3.23 18.47
N VAL A 56 -1.10 2.98 17.82
CA VAL A 56 -0.24 4.01 17.24
C VAL A 56 -0.21 3.81 15.74
N GLY A 57 -0.82 4.74 15.01
CA GLY A 57 -0.72 4.83 13.55
C GLY A 57 0.55 5.57 13.15
N VAL A 58 1.31 5.05 12.20
CA VAL A 58 2.51 5.68 11.65
C VAL A 58 2.36 5.77 10.13
N ASP A 59 2.23 6.98 9.64
CA ASP A 59 2.28 7.30 8.22
C ASP A 59 3.72 7.65 7.84
N PHE A 60 4.45 6.66 7.33
CA PHE A 60 5.81 6.84 6.82
C PHE A 60 5.77 7.34 5.38
N GLY A 61 5.75 8.66 5.18
CA GLY A 61 5.64 9.28 3.86
C GLY A 61 6.99 9.53 3.17
N THR A 62 6.97 9.81 1.86
CA THR A 62 8.17 10.12 1.06
C THR A 62 8.86 11.41 1.50
N THR A 63 8.06 12.45 1.80
CA THR A 63 8.54 13.79 2.18
C THR A 63 8.28 14.12 3.63
N PHE A 64 7.15 13.70 4.18
CA PHE A 64 6.74 13.93 5.56
C PHE A 64 6.14 12.66 6.15
N SER A 65 6.44 12.39 7.41
CA SER A 65 5.86 11.30 8.19
C SER A 65 4.97 11.86 9.30
N GLY A 66 3.90 11.15 9.64
CA GLY A 66 2.97 11.54 10.68
C GLY A 66 2.71 10.41 11.68
N VAL A 67 2.39 10.76 12.92
CA VAL A 67 2.02 9.79 13.96
C VAL A 67 0.75 10.23 14.65
N ALA A 68 -0.16 9.27 14.84
CA ALA A 68 -1.36 9.43 15.65
C ALA A 68 -1.46 8.31 16.67
N ALA A 69 -2.08 8.57 17.80
CA ALA A 69 -2.31 7.57 18.83
C ALA A 69 -3.72 7.67 19.40
N VAL A 70 -4.25 6.53 19.86
CA VAL A 70 -5.54 6.46 20.56
C VAL A 70 -5.53 5.35 21.58
N TYR A 71 -6.19 5.56 22.70
CA TYR A 71 -6.44 4.52 23.70
C TYR A 71 -7.79 3.87 23.41
N THR A 72 -7.85 2.54 23.41
CA THR A 72 -9.04 1.80 22.97
C THR A 72 -10.29 2.05 23.80
N SER A 73 -10.14 2.39 25.10
CA SER A 73 -11.27 2.80 25.95
C SER A 73 -11.78 4.23 25.66
N ASN A 74 -11.04 5.03 24.90
CA ASN A 74 -11.46 6.37 24.47
C ASN A 74 -11.21 6.57 22.96
N PRO A 75 -11.96 5.85 22.11
CA PRO A 75 -11.67 5.77 20.67
C PRO A 75 -11.86 7.08 19.90
N ASP A 76 -12.59 8.04 20.48
CA ASP A 76 -12.83 9.33 19.83
C ASP A 76 -11.68 10.34 20.05
N ASP A 77 -10.80 10.10 21.02
CA ASP A 77 -9.66 10.97 21.36
C ASP A 77 -8.40 10.57 20.56
N VAL A 78 -8.49 10.70 19.24
CA VAL A 78 -7.34 10.45 18.35
C VAL A 78 -6.39 11.65 18.40
N GLU A 79 -5.25 11.47 19.03
CA GLU A 79 -4.19 12.47 19.14
C GLU A 79 -3.22 12.40 17.96
N ILE A 80 -2.92 13.54 17.35
CA ILE A 80 -1.82 13.69 16.38
C ILE A 80 -0.61 14.25 17.12
N ILE A 81 0.56 13.63 16.94
CA ILE A 81 1.82 14.18 17.45
C ILE A 81 2.20 15.39 16.61
N LYS A 82 2.29 16.56 17.25
CA LYS A 82 2.52 17.87 16.57
C LYS A 82 3.81 18.55 16.95
N THR A 83 4.44 18.14 18.04
CA THR A 83 5.69 18.72 18.53
C THR A 83 6.86 17.82 18.18
N TRP A 84 7.80 18.30 17.41
CA TRP A 84 8.91 17.50 16.87
C TRP A 84 10.26 18.11 17.25
N PRO A 85 11.30 17.30 17.45
CA PRO A 85 12.65 17.78 17.74
C PRO A 85 13.16 18.71 16.62
N GLY A 86 13.78 19.83 16.99
CA GLY A 86 14.28 20.82 16.05
C GLY A 86 13.23 21.79 15.47
N GLY A 87 11.95 21.62 15.81
CA GLY A 87 10.87 22.50 15.34
C GLY A 87 10.85 23.89 15.97
N ASN A 88 11.72 24.18 16.93
CA ASN A 88 11.87 25.52 17.59
C ASN A 88 10.54 26.10 18.11
N GLY A 89 9.68 25.23 18.67
CA GLY A 89 8.36 25.62 19.19
C GLY A 89 7.25 25.69 18.13
N ILE A 90 7.54 25.41 16.87
CA ILE A 90 6.52 25.31 15.83
C ILE A 90 5.84 23.95 15.92
N THR A 91 4.50 23.94 15.93
CA THR A 91 3.71 22.73 15.83
C THR A 91 3.49 22.36 14.37
N SER A 92 3.64 21.07 14.04
CA SER A 92 3.38 20.53 12.71
C SER A 92 2.74 19.14 12.83
N ASP A 93 1.70 18.90 12.09
CA ASP A 93 1.01 17.59 12.08
C ASP A 93 1.89 16.44 11.56
N LYS A 94 2.95 16.76 10.84
CA LYS A 94 3.94 15.80 10.31
C LYS A 94 5.35 16.35 10.43
N VAL A 95 6.33 15.45 10.41
CA VAL A 95 7.77 15.72 10.45
C VAL A 95 8.40 15.39 9.10
N PRO A 96 9.41 16.16 8.61
CA PRO A 96 10.13 15.82 7.37
C PRO A 96 10.76 14.43 7.43
N THR A 97 10.60 13.65 6.38
CA THR A 97 11.27 12.35 6.19
C THR A 97 12.69 12.58 5.69
N GLU A 98 13.51 13.16 6.56
CA GLU A 98 14.90 13.54 6.30
C GLU A 98 15.81 13.01 7.40
N ILE A 99 17.01 12.53 7.03
CA ILE A 99 17.99 11.94 7.96
C ILE A 99 19.42 12.23 7.51
N SER A 100 20.33 12.41 8.45
CA SER A 100 21.77 12.40 8.20
C SER A 100 22.55 11.78 9.35
N TYR A 101 23.80 11.50 9.08
CA TYR A 101 24.74 10.90 10.02
C TYR A 101 25.94 11.83 10.19
N GLU A 102 26.37 12.01 11.43
CA GLU A 102 27.55 12.82 11.76
C GLU A 102 28.50 12.02 12.65
N LEU A 103 29.78 12.11 12.37
CA LEU A 103 30.84 11.62 13.24
C LEU A 103 31.71 12.82 13.65
N PRO A 104 32.16 12.91 14.91
CA PRO A 104 33.19 13.86 15.28
C PRO A 104 34.45 13.68 14.41
N PRO A 105 35.17 14.74 14.06
CA PRO A 105 36.36 14.65 13.17
C PRO A 105 37.40 13.63 13.65
N ASP A 106 37.56 13.44 14.96
CA ASP A 106 38.55 12.56 15.59
C ASP A 106 37.92 11.30 16.20
N ALA A 107 36.76 10.87 15.68
CA ALA A 107 36.06 9.71 16.23
C ALA A 107 36.88 8.42 16.08
N PRO A 108 37.09 7.64 17.16
CA PRO A 108 37.73 6.32 17.06
C PRO A 108 37.01 5.40 16.08
N ALA A 109 37.76 4.46 15.47
CA ALA A 109 37.17 3.45 14.61
C ALA A 109 36.09 2.67 15.38
N GLY A 110 34.90 2.51 14.75
CA GLY A 110 33.76 1.83 15.38
C GLY A 110 32.83 2.74 16.19
N THR A 111 33.10 4.06 16.28
CA THR A 111 32.17 5.01 16.88
C THR A 111 30.85 5.03 16.08
N LYS A 112 29.73 4.91 16.80
CA LYS A 112 28.41 5.03 16.17
C LYS A 112 28.16 6.49 15.78
N PRO A 113 27.72 6.77 14.54
CA PRO A 113 27.38 8.13 14.14
C PRO A 113 26.17 8.66 14.89
N THR A 114 26.17 9.96 15.16
CA THR A 114 25.00 10.68 15.66
C THR A 114 24.01 10.84 14.50
N VAL A 115 22.73 10.63 14.79
CA VAL A 115 21.64 10.78 13.81
C VAL A 115 20.96 12.12 14.01
N LYS A 116 20.87 12.91 12.95
CA LYS A 116 19.97 14.06 12.84
C LYS A 116 18.79 13.69 11.95
N TRP A 117 17.60 14.18 12.28
CA TRP A 117 16.38 13.86 11.54
C TRP A 117 15.33 14.97 11.60
N GLY A 118 14.37 14.93 10.69
CA GLY A 118 13.21 15.81 10.70
C GLY A 118 13.58 17.28 10.61
N PHE A 119 13.18 18.09 11.59
CA PHE A 119 13.43 19.53 11.64
C PHE A 119 14.80 19.93 12.20
N GLN A 120 15.68 18.99 12.55
CA GLN A 120 16.97 19.29 13.20
C GLN A 120 18.06 19.86 12.26
N PHE A 121 17.75 20.05 10.99
CA PHE A 121 18.72 20.51 9.99
C PHE A 121 18.78 22.02 9.87
N ARG A 122 20.00 22.51 9.69
CA ARG A 122 20.21 23.84 9.13
C ARG A 122 20.04 23.80 7.60
N PRO A 123 19.70 24.93 6.97
CA PRO A 123 19.47 24.97 5.51
C PRO A 123 20.63 24.42 4.66
N GLU A 124 21.88 24.67 5.10
CA GLU A 124 23.11 24.29 4.41
C GLU A 124 23.56 22.84 4.65
N GLU A 125 22.96 22.15 5.63
CA GLU A 125 23.39 20.79 5.99
C GLU A 125 22.88 19.77 4.96
N SER A 126 23.80 18.91 4.52
CA SER A 126 23.49 17.80 3.63
C SER A 126 22.68 16.74 4.38
N ARG A 127 21.66 16.20 3.73
CA ARG A 127 20.76 15.19 4.28
C ARG A 127 20.18 14.28 3.22
N LEU A 128 19.86 13.08 3.60
CA LEU A 128 19.14 12.11 2.78
C LEU A 128 17.65 12.48 2.76
N ARG A 129 17.08 12.52 1.58
CA ARG A 129 15.66 12.81 1.30
C ARG A 129 15.07 11.70 0.46
N CYS A 130 13.75 11.57 0.47
CA CYS A 130 13.02 10.60 -0.34
C CYS A 130 13.51 9.14 -0.17
N ILE A 131 14.09 8.81 1.00
CA ILE A 131 14.67 7.49 1.28
C ILE A 131 13.64 6.35 1.14
N LYS A 132 12.37 6.66 1.37
CA LYS A 132 11.25 5.74 1.19
C LYS A 132 11.21 5.16 -0.23
N LEU A 133 11.42 5.99 -1.27
CA LEU A 133 11.31 5.56 -2.67
C LEU A 133 12.32 4.47 -3.06
N PHE A 134 13.44 4.37 -2.34
CA PHE A 134 14.45 3.34 -2.61
C PHE A 134 14.10 1.95 -2.07
N LEU A 135 13.03 1.82 -1.28
CA LEU A 135 12.56 0.53 -0.78
C LEU A 135 11.88 -0.31 -1.88
N ASP A 136 11.26 0.35 -2.85
CA ASP A 136 10.68 -0.33 -4.01
C ASP A 136 11.59 -0.21 -5.24
N ARG A 137 12.35 -1.27 -5.49
CA ARG A 137 13.29 -1.33 -6.63
C ARG A 137 12.61 -1.51 -7.98
N SER A 138 11.33 -1.87 -7.99
CA SER A 138 10.55 -2.07 -9.23
C SER A 138 10.16 -0.73 -9.87
N GLN A 139 10.10 0.34 -9.08
CA GLN A 139 9.68 1.66 -9.55
C GLN A 139 10.83 2.50 -10.07
N LYS A 140 10.57 3.27 -11.13
CA LYS A 140 11.51 4.29 -11.60
C LYS A 140 11.57 5.42 -10.58
N LEU A 141 12.79 5.84 -10.23
CA LEU A 141 12.96 6.98 -9.35
C LEU A 141 12.72 8.29 -10.12
N PRO A 142 12.13 9.31 -9.46
CA PRO A 142 12.04 10.64 -10.04
C PRO A 142 13.44 11.20 -10.38
N PHE A 143 13.54 11.97 -11.46
CA PHE A 143 14.82 12.51 -11.94
C PHE A 143 15.54 13.42 -10.92
N TYR A 144 14.81 14.00 -9.95
CA TYR A 144 15.38 14.82 -8.87
C TYR A 144 15.92 13.99 -7.69
N VAL A 145 15.77 12.65 -7.72
CA VAL A 145 16.31 11.73 -6.72
C VAL A 145 17.52 11.02 -7.30
N SER A 146 18.70 11.32 -6.77
CA SER A 146 19.96 10.74 -7.25
C SER A 146 20.34 9.48 -6.47
N PRO A 147 20.25 8.28 -7.09
CA PRO A 147 20.70 7.04 -6.45
C PRO A 147 22.18 7.07 -6.10
N LEU A 148 23.00 7.67 -6.95
CA LEU A 148 24.45 7.75 -6.77
C LEU A 148 24.83 8.61 -5.57
N GLU A 149 24.17 9.76 -5.41
CA GLU A 149 24.39 10.66 -4.27
C GLU A 149 23.97 10.03 -2.97
N THR A 150 22.76 9.43 -2.93
CA THR A 150 22.24 8.71 -1.79
C THR A 150 23.17 7.56 -1.38
N ALA A 151 23.59 6.73 -2.35
CA ALA A 151 24.53 5.65 -2.10
C ALA A 151 25.90 6.15 -1.62
N ALA A 152 26.42 7.27 -2.16
CA ALA A 152 27.68 7.86 -1.73
C ALA A 152 27.62 8.37 -0.29
N GLN A 153 26.52 9.01 0.11
CA GLN A 153 26.31 9.46 1.48
C GLN A 153 26.22 8.29 2.47
N LEU A 154 25.47 7.24 2.14
CA LEU A 154 25.29 6.05 2.98
C LEU A 154 26.61 5.25 3.15
N ARG A 155 27.38 5.09 2.09
CA ARG A 155 28.68 4.37 2.13
C ARG A 155 29.68 4.97 3.12
N LYS A 156 29.65 6.30 3.33
CA LYS A 156 30.54 6.98 4.30
C LYS A 156 30.34 6.45 5.73
N PHE A 157 29.16 5.92 6.02
CA PHE A 157 28.78 5.42 7.34
C PHE A 157 28.53 3.91 7.36
N ASN A 158 28.89 3.21 6.29
CA ASN A 158 28.63 1.78 6.10
C ASN A 158 27.15 1.41 6.31
N LYS A 159 26.26 2.22 5.75
CA LYS A 159 24.80 2.05 5.85
C LYS A 159 24.19 1.68 4.52
N THR A 160 23.10 0.93 4.57
CA THR A 160 22.18 0.68 3.45
C THR A 160 20.99 1.64 3.53
N VAL A 161 20.16 1.67 2.48
CA VAL A 161 18.87 2.41 2.52
C VAL A 161 17.96 1.86 3.62
N VAL A 162 17.90 0.55 3.78
CA VAL A 162 17.08 -0.11 4.82
C VAL A 162 17.55 0.31 6.22
N ASP A 163 18.87 0.43 6.44
CA ASP A 163 19.42 0.93 7.70
C ASP A 163 19.01 2.38 7.94
N ALA A 164 19.06 3.25 6.91
CA ALA A 164 18.65 4.63 7.03
C ALA A 164 17.15 4.78 7.34
N VAL A 165 16.31 3.96 6.71
CA VAL A 165 14.87 3.91 7.03
C VAL A 165 14.63 3.40 8.43
N SER A 166 15.33 2.33 8.86
CA SER A 166 15.24 1.82 10.23
C SER A 166 15.67 2.86 11.26
N ASP A 167 16.80 3.55 11.02
CA ASP A 167 17.29 4.59 11.91
C ASP A 167 16.31 5.78 12.00
N TYR A 168 15.71 6.19 10.87
CA TYR A 168 14.66 7.22 10.87
C TYR A 168 13.42 6.79 11.65
N LEU A 169 12.91 5.59 11.39
CA LEU A 169 11.76 5.05 12.13
C LEU A 169 12.08 4.85 13.62
N THR A 170 13.34 4.55 14.00
CA THR A 170 13.78 4.50 15.39
C THR A 170 13.64 5.87 16.07
N GLN A 171 14.00 6.95 15.36
CA GLN A 171 13.82 8.30 15.92
C GLN A 171 12.34 8.64 16.09
N VAL A 172 11.51 8.29 15.10
CA VAL A 172 10.05 8.48 15.17
C VAL A 172 9.47 7.67 16.33
N TYR A 173 9.86 6.40 16.48
CA TYR A 173 9.44 5.52 17.56
C TYR A 173 9.80 6.10 18.94
N ASN A 174 11.07 6.44 19.16
CA ASN A 174 11.54 6.96 20.43
C ASN A 174 10.79 8.24 20.82
N HIS A 175 10.66 9.18 19.86
CA HIS A 175 9.93 10.42 20.11
C HIS A 175 8.45 10.18 20.40
N THR A 176 7.83 9.22 19.73
CA THR A 176 6.44 8.81 19.98
C THR A 176 6.29 8.26 21.39
N MET A 177 7.14 7.31 21.79
CA MET A 177 7.08 6.70 23.11
C MET A 177 7.34 7.72 24.22
N ASP A 178 8.29 8.63 24.05
CA ASP A 178 8.55 9.73 24.98
C ASP A 178 7.33 10.65 25.13
N THR A 179 6.67 10.98 24.02
CA THR A 179 5.47 11.84 24.00
C THR A 179 4.30 11.16 24.71
N LEU A 180 4.05 9.89 24.43
CA LEU A 180 3.00 9.11 25.09
C LEU A 180 3.30 8.90 26.58
N THR A 181 4.57 8.67 26.94
CA THR A 181 4.98 8.55 28.34
C THR A 181 4.76 9.86 29.12
N ARG A 182 5.04 11.01 28.53
CA ARG A 182 4.73 12.31 29.14
C ARG A 182 3.23 12.53 29.34
N ARG A 183 2.41 12.01 28.41
CA ARG A 183 0.95 12.16 28.49
C ARG A 183 0.33 11.22 29.51
N TYR A 184 0.66 9.94 29.46
CA TYR A 184 -0.01 8.89 30.23
C TYR A 184 0.74 8.48 31.50
N GLY A 185 2.03 8.79 31.61
CA GLY A 185 2.91 8.42 32.71
C GLY A 185 3.57 7.04 32.52
N GLU A 186 4.74 6.87 33.19
CA GLU A 186 5.57 5.66 33.06
C GLU A 186 4.84 4.38 33.46
N SER A 187 4.11 4.42 34.60
CA SER A 187 3.38 3.25 35.10
C SER A 187 2.30 2.75 34.17
N PHE A 188 1.57 3.68 33.51
CA PHE A 188 0.56 3.34 32.51
C PHE A 188 1.22 2.72 31.27
N MET A 189 2.27 3.35 30.76
CA MET A 189 2.98 2.85 29.57
C MET A 189 3.64 1.49 29.81
N ALA A 190 4.15 1.22 31.01
CA ALA A 190 4.75 -0.07 31.36
C ALA A 190 3.72 -1.22 31.43
N SER A 191 2.46 -0.92 31.72
CA SER A 191 1.38 -1.93 31.86
C SER A 191 0.48 -2.03 30.63
N THR A 192 0.56 -1.09 29.69
CA THR A 192 -0.34 -1.01 28.54
C THR A 192 0.34 -1.53 27.28
N LYS A 193 -0.31 -2.44 26.57
CA LYS A 193 0.14 -2.91 25.26
C LYS A 193 0.06 -1.77 24.25
N VAL A 194 1.09 -1.61 23.44
CA VAL A 194 1.11 -0.66 22.33
C VAL A 194 1.15 -1.45 21.01
N ASP A 195 0.13 -1.26 20.18
CA ASP A 195 0.02 -1.88 18.85
C ASP A 195 0.29 -0.82 17.78
N PHE A 196 1.19 -1.13 16.85
CA PHE A 196 1.55 -0.25 15.74
C PHE A 196 0.81 -0.62 14.47
N VAL A 197 0.31 0.40 13.77
CA VAL A 197 -0.28 0.29 12.43
C VAL A 197 0.51 1.19 11.49
N LEU A 198 1.22 0.59 10.55
CA LEU A 198 2.09 1.27 9.60
C LEU A 198 1.38 1.41 8.24
N THR A 199 1.59 2.52 7.54
CA THR A 199 1.04 2.70 6.20
C THR A 199 2.08 2.43 5.12
N CYS A 200 1.62 2.03 3.93
CA CYS A 200 2.46 1.87 2.75
C CYS A 200 1.68 2.24 1.48
N PRO A 201 2.35 2.66 0.40
CA PRO A 201 1.70 2.87 -0.89
C PRO A 201 1.00 1.61 -1.39
N ALA A 202 -0.16 1.78 -2.00
CA ALA A 202 -0.96 0.66 -2.46
C ALA A 202 -0.29 -0.09 -3.62
N VAL A 203 0.43 0.64 -4.49
CA VAL A 203 1.06 0.09 -5.71
C VAL A 203 2.44 -0.54 -5.47
N TRP A 204 2.92 -0.54 -4.23
CA TRP A 204 4.23 -1.09 -3.91
C TRP A 204 4.30 -2.61 -4.06
N SER A 205 5.49 -3.10 -4.44
CA SER A 205 5.79 -4.54 -4.47
C SER A 205 5.73 -5.16 -3.07
N ASP A 206 5.45 -6.45 -2.99
CA ASP A 206 5.42 -7.16 -1.70
C ASP A 206 6.81 -7.18 -1.03
N HIS A 207 7.90 -7.14 -1.83
CA HIS A 207 9.26 -6.93 -1.32
C HIS A 207 9.39 -5.59 -0.58
N ALA A 208 8.93 -4.48 -1.17
CA ALA A 208 9.01 -3.15 -0.56
C ALA A 208 8.20 -3.06 0.74
N LYS A 209 7.00 -3.65 0.75
CA LYS A 209 6.15 -3.75 1.95
C LYS A 209 6.84 -4.56 3.05
N ASN A 210 7.37 -5.73 2.71
CA ASN A 210 8.11 -6.58 3.64
C ASN A 210 9.37 -5.88 4.19
N THR A 211 10.12 -5.18 3.35
CA THR A 211 11.30 -4.41 3.75
C THR A 211 10.93 -3.26 4.70
N THR A 212 9.78 -2.62 4.48
CA THR A 212 9.25 -1.59 5.38
C THR A 212 8.92 -2.17 6.76
N LEU A 213 8.28 -3.35 6.82
CA LEU A 213 8.02 -4.05 8.08
C LEU A 213 9.31 -4.43 8.80
N GLN A 214 10.33 -4.92 8.09
CA GLN A 214 11.64 -5.21 8.67
C GLN A 214 12.30 -3.95 9.27
N ALA A 215 12.18 -2.82 8.58
CA ALA A 215 12.70 -1.55 9.09
C ALA A 215 11.97 -1.11 10.37
N ALA A 216 10.65 -1.26 10.43
CA ALA A 216 9.84 -0.94 11.60
C ALA A 216 10.12 -1.89 12.78
N GLU A 217 10.33 -3.18 12.54
CA GLU A 217 10.74 -4.14 13.56
C GLU A 217 12.10 -3.76 14.16
N ARG A 218 13.10 -3.44 13.32
CA ARG A 218 14.41 -2.95 13.77
C ARG A 218 14.32 -1.64 14.54
N ALA A 219 13.34 -0.80 14.24
CA ALA A 219 13.06 0.45 14.93
C ALA A 219 12.45 0.27 16.34
N GLY A 220 12.01 -0.94 16.69
CA GLY A 220 11.42 -1.24 18.00
C GLY A 220 9.89 -1.18 18.03
N MET A 221 9.20 -1.05 16.89
CA MET A 221 7.74 -0.96 16.82
C MET A 221 7.03 -2.30 17.10
N GLY A 222 7.77 -3.38 17.35
CA GLY A 222 7.27 -4.72 17.65
C GLY A 222 7.80 -5.76 16.66
N ALA A 223 7.48 -7.03 16.89
CA ALA A 223 7.82 -8.08 15.94
C ALA A 223 7.05 -7.86 14.62
N LYS A 224 7.70 -8.14 13.49
CA LYS A 224 7.10 -8.03 12.14
C LYS A 224 5.71 -8.67 12.05
N SER A 225 5.49 -9.79 12.73
CA SER A 225 4.21 -10.50 12.77
C SER A 225 3.14 -9.81 13.61
N SER A 226 3.49 -8.82 14.45
CA SER A 226 2.56 -8.06 15.30
C SER A 226 2.27 -6.66 14.77
N ILE A 227 3.13 -6.12 13.90
CA ILE A 227 2.89 -4.82 13.26
C ILE A 227 1.81 -5.01 12.18
N GLN A 228 0.73 -4.24 12.29
CA GLN A 228 -0.28 -4.20 11.24
C GLN A 228 0.17 -3.23 10.14
N MET A 229 -0.19 -3.54 8.91
CA MET A 229 0.06 -2.66 7.78
C MET A 229 -1.25 -2.41 7.01
N ILE A 230 -1.42 -1.18 6.53
CA ILE A 230 -2.57 -0.75 5.72
C ILE A 230 -2.07 0.09 4.54
N SER A 231 -2.72 0.01 3.39
CA SER A 231 -2.37 0.89 2.29
C SER A 231 -2.81 2.35 2.56
N GLU A 232 -2.02 3.31 2.09
CA GLU A 232 -2.28 4.74 2.30
C GLU A 232 -3.68 5.16 1.81
N PRO A 233 -4.12 4.82 0.59
CA PRO A 233 -5.46 5.19 0.14
C PRO A 233 -6.58 4.42 0.86
N GLU A 234 -6.33 3.18 1.34
CA GLU A 234 -7.30 2.47 2.18
C GLU A 234 -7.48 3.18 3.53
N ALA A 235 -6.39 3.56 4.18
CA ALA A 235 -6.43 4.32 5.42
C ALA A 235 -7.17 5.66 5.23
N ALA A 236 -6.84 6.37 4.16
CA ALA A 236 -7.51 7.62 3.80
C ALA A 236 -9.01 7.45 3.55
N ALA A 237 -9.42 6.38 2.84
CA ALA A 237 -10.83 6.05 2.60
C ALA A 237 -11.59 5.83 3.91
N VAL A 238 -11.04 5.00 4.78
CA VAL A 238 -11.61 4.65 6.08
C VAL A 238 -11.89 5.89 6.92
N TYR A 239 -10.90 6.79 7.02
CA TYR A 239 -11.06 8.04 7.75
C TYR A 239 -12.08 8.96 7.08
N THR A 240 -11.96 9.17 5.77
CA THR A 240 -12.73 10.18 5.06
C THR A 240 -14.22 9.85 5.00
N LEU A 241 -14.58 8.58 4.75
CA LEU A 241 -15.97 8.12 4.75
C LEU A 241 -16.66 8.31 6.11
N LYS A 242 -15.89 8.31 7.20
CA LYS A 242 -16.42 8.63 8.53
C LYS A 242 -16.46 10.12 8.81
N ALA A 243 -15.42 10.86 8.38
CA ALA A 243 -15.26 12.28 8.67
C ALA A 243 -16.19 13.17 7.84
N ILE A 244 -16.46 12.79 6.58
CA ILE A 244 -17.39 13.54 5.70
C ILE A 244 -18.81 13.00 5.93
N GLN A 245 -19.51 13.58 6.91
CA GLN A 245 -20.92 13.28 7.17
C GLN A 245 -21.70 14.60 7.34
N PRO A 246 -22.87 14.80 6.72
CA PRO A 246 -23.49 13.87 5.74
C PRO A 246 -22.76 13.89 4.39
N ASN A 247 -22.74 12.75 3.71
CA ASN A 247 -22.34 12.63 2.31
C ASN A 247 -23.47 11.95 1.52
N HIS A 248 -23.42 12.07 0.19
CA HIS A 248 -24.43 11.51 -0.70
C HIS A 248 -24.14 10.08 -1.15
N LEU A 249 -23.09 9.45 -0.59
CA LEU A 249 -22.70 8.09 -0.95
C LEU A 249 -23.64 7.06 -0.32
N ASN A 250 -24.07 6.10 -1.12
CA ASN A 250 -24.99 5.04 -0.74
C ASN A 250 -24.35 3.66 -0.92
N VAL A 251 -24.99 2.63 -0.36
CA VAL A 251 -24.60 1.23 -0.64
C VAL A 251 -24.75 0.97 -2.14
N GLY A 252 -23.70 0.43 -2.74
CA GLY A 252 -23.62 0.17 -4.18
C GLY A 252 -22.84 1.23 -4.97
N ASP A 253 -22.64 2.43 -4.42
CA ASP A 253 -21.87 3.50 -5.07
C ASP A 253 -20.38 3.15 -5.14
N ASN A 254 -19.72 3.54 -6.26
CA ASN A 254 -18.28 3.54 -6.34
C ASN A 254 -17.72 4.94 -6.11
N PHE A 255 -16.62 5.00 -5.41
CA PHE A 255 -15.84 6.23 -5.24
C PHE A 255 -14.34 5.94 -5.45
N ILE A 256 -13.60 6.96 -5.88
CA ILE A 256 -12.16 6.87 -6.09
C ILE A 256 -11.48 7.67 -4.97
N VAL A 257 -10.53 7.04 -4.28
CA VAL A 257 -9.61 7.76 -3.38
C VAL A 257 -8.39 8.14 -4.18
N CYS A 258 -8.11 9.44 -4.20
CA CYS A 258 -6.91 10.04 -4.78
C CYS A 258 -6.03 10.53 -3.63
N ASP A 259 -5.02 9.75 -3.27
CA ASP A 259 -4.02 10.14 -2.28
C ASP A 259 -2.87 10.87 -2.96
N GLY A 260 -2.94 12.19 -2.96
CA GLY A 260 -1.90 13.07 -3.48
C GLY A 260 -0.79 13.26 -2.44
N GLY A 261 0.25 12.46 -2.54
CA GLY A 261 1.43 12.49 -1.67
C GLY A 261 2.51 13.50 -2.11
N GLY A 262 3.67 13.41 -1.44
CA GLY A 262 4.85 14.21 -1.81
C GLY A 262 5.57 13.68 -3.05
N GLY A 263 5.74 12.36 -3.15
CA GLY A 263 6.43 11.70 -4.27
C GLY A 263 5.49 11.11 -5.30
N THR A 264 4.41 10.49 -4.83
CA THR A 264 3.46 9.72 -5.63
C THR A 264 2.04 10.26 -5.50
N VAL A 265 1.20 9.89 -6.45
CA VAL A 265 -0.25 9.95 -6.35
C VAL A 265 -0.76 8.53 -6.51
N ASP A 266 -1.51 8.04 -5.52
CA ASP A 266 -2.04 6.69 -5.47
C ASP A 266 -3.57 6.72 -5.57
N LEU A 267 -4.14 5.87 -6.43
CA LEU A 267 -5.57 5.78 -6.71
C LEU A 267 -6.10 4.38 -6.40
N ILE A 268 -7.17 4.31 -5.62
CA ILE A 268 -7.96 3.09 -5.46
C ILE A 268 -9.44 3.40 -5.62
N ALA A 269 -10.15 2.52 -6.29
CA ALA A 269 -11.59 2.59 -6.44
C ALA A 269 -12.27 1.59 -5.51
N TYR A 270 -13.23 2.06 -4.73
CA TYR A 270 -14.00 1.25 -3.79
C TYR A 270 -15.50 1.33 -4.10
N LYS A 271 -16.18 0.22 -3.85
CA LYS A 271 -17.63 0.13 -3.81
C LYS A 271 -18.11 -0.05 -2.38
N ILE A 272 -19.12 0.70 -1.98
CA ILE A 272 -19.72 0.62 -0.66
C ILE A 272 -20.62 -0.60 -0.58
N ILE A 273 -20.32 -1.51 0.35
CA ILE A 273 -21.10 -2.73 0.59
C ILE A 273 -22.04 -2.53 1.78
N SER A 274 -21.58 -1.79 2.80
CA SER A 274 -22.38 -1.45 3.98
C SER A 274 -21.86 -0.13 4.56
N LEU A 275 -22.78 0.68 5.13
CA LEU A 275 -22.42 1.92 5.81
C LEU A 275 -22.31 1.75 7.34
N LYS A 276 -23.00 0.77 7.91
CA LYS A 276 -23.01 0.52 9.37
C LYS A 276 -23.04 -0.98 9.67
N PRO A 277 -21.90 -1.60 10.05
CA PRO A 277 -20.54 -1.05 10.02
C PRO A 277 -20.09 -0.76 8.57
N LEU A 278 -19.18 0.19 8.42
CA LEU A 278 -18.63 0.52 7.10
C LEU A 278 -17.87 -0.68 6.53
N LYS A 279 -18.29 -1.16 5.36
CA LYS A 279 -17.63 -2.20 4.59
C LYS A 279 -17.56 -1.78 3.12
N VAL A 280 -16.38 -1.95 2.54
CA VAL A 280 -16.11 -1.63 1.14
C VAL A 280 -15.38 -2.78 0.46
N GLU A 281 -15.48 -2.85 -0.87
CA GLU A 281 -14.69 -3.74 -1.71
C GLU A 281 -13.97 -2.93 -2.79
N GLU A 282 -12.77 -3.35 -3.20
CA GLU A 282 -12.10 -2.76 -4.35
C GLU A 282 -12.88 -3.09 -5.62
N SER A 283 -13.28 -2.08 -6.38
CA SER A 283 -14.03 -2.24 -7.63
C SER A 283 -13.13 -2.26 -8.87
N ALA A 284 -11.91 -1.75 -8.77
CA ALA A 284 -10.89 -1.83 -9.81
C ALA A 284 -9.49 -2.01 -9.21
N VAL A 285 -8.54 -2.49 -10.00
CA VAL A 285 -7.13 -2.52 -9.63
C VAL A 285 -6.65 -1.08 -9.41
N GLY A 286 -5.99 -0.82 -8.29
CA GLY A 286 -5.44 0.49 -7.99
C GLY A 286 -4.33 0.87 -8.99
N THR A 287 -4.21 2.17 -9.26
CA THR A 287 -3.18 2.76 -10.12
C THR A 287 -2.43 3.86 -9.36
N GLY A 288 -1.32 4.33 -9.89
CA GLY A 288 -0.57 5.43 -9.31
C GLY A 288 0.43 6.03 -10.28
N GLY A 289 1.00 7.16 -9.91
CA GLY A 289 1.96 7.89 -10.71
C GLY A 289 2.99 8.65 -9.88
N LEU A 290 4.15 8.91 -10.48
CA LEU A 290 5.22 9.74 -9.91
C LEU A 290 4.94 11.23 -10.21
N CYS A 291 3.82 11.76 -9.72
CA CYS A 291 3.36 13.13 -9.92
C CYS A 291 2.96 13.81 -8.61
N GLY A 292 3.67 13.51 -7.52
CA GLY A 292 3.45 14.12 -6.22
C GLY A 292 3.94 15.57 -6.13
N SER A 293 3.66 16.24 -5.01
CA SER A 293 3.93 17.67 -4.83
C SER A 293 5.40 18.07 -4.84
N ALA A 294 6.35 17.13 -4.71
CA ALA A 294 7.78 17.43 -4.84
C ALA A 294 8.17 17.89 -6.26
N PHE A 295 7.42 17.46 -7.28
CA PHE A 295 7.60 17.96 -8.65
C PHE A 295 7.33 19.45 -8.78
N LEU A 296 6.41 19.98 -7.97
CA LEU A 296 6.15 21.43 -7.93
C LEU A 296 7.37 22.19 -7.38
N ASN A 297 8.04 21.65 -6.34
CA ASN A 297 9.25 22.27 -5.80
C ASN A 297 10.35 22.33 -6.85
N TYR A 298 10.54 21.23 -7.60
CA TYR A 298 11.52 21.21 -8.69
C TYR A 298 11.17 22.22 -9.80
N ARG A 299 9.92 22.26 -10.24
CA ARG A 299 9.48 23.21 -11.26
C ARG A 299 9.62 24.66 -10.78
N PHE A 300 9.37 24.92 -9.51
CA PHE A 300 9.61 26.20 -8.89
C PHE A 300 11.13 26.55 -8.90
N GLU A 301 12.00 25.60 -8.52
CA GLU A 301 13.44 25.78 -8.58
C GLU A 301 13.92 26.13 -9.99
N GLU A 302 13.46 25.41 -11.01
CA GLU A 302 13.81 25.70 -12.42
C GLU A 302 13.25 27.06 -12.89
N HIS A 303 12.05 27.43 -12.43
CA HIS A 303 11.48 28.75 -12.71
C HIS A 303 12.35 29.87 -12.13
N VAL A 304 12.73 29.78 -10.85
CA VAL A 304 13.59 30.77 -10.19
C VAL A 304 14.96 30.82 -10.85
N LYS A 305 15.55 29.68 -11.19
CA LYS A 305 16.84 29.57 -11.88
C LYS A 305 16.78 30.20 -13.27
N THR A 306 15.71 30.01 -14.01
CA THR A 306 15.51 30.62 -15.33
C THR A 306 15.40 32.12 -15.21
N ARG A 307 14.66 32.66 -14.23
CA ARG A 307 14.49 34.09 -14.01
C ARG A 307 15.77 34.81 -13.54
N LEU A 308 16.47 34.22 -12.57
CA LEU A 308 17.69 34.79 -12.02
C LEU A 308 18.93 34.59 -12.92
N GLY A 309 18.86 33.62 -13.84
CA GLY A 309 20.01 33.07 -14.55
C GLY A 309 20.84 32.12 -13.69
N LYS A 310 21.48 31.14 -14.34
CA LYS A 310 22.21 30.04 -13.68
C LYS A 310 23.25 30.53 -12.66
N THR A 311 24.06 31.51 -13.00
CA THR A 311 25.17 32.00 -12.15
C THR A 311 24.62 32.60 -10.84
N ARG A 312 23.67 33.52 -10.94
CA ARG A 312 23.07 34.19 -9.77
C ARG A 312 22.31 33.23 -8.87
N PHE A 313 21.62 32.24 -9.48
CA PHE A 313 20.94 31.20 -8.76
C PHE A 313 21.89 30.29 -7.95
N GLU A 314 22.98 29.82 -8.56
CA GLU A 314 24.01 29.02 -7.88
C GLU A 314 24.71 29.81 -6.77
N GLU A 315 24.98 31.10 -6.99
CA GLU A 315 25.52 31.99 -5.95
C GLU A 315 24.54 32.13 -4.77
N MET A 316 23.24 32.26 -5.04
CA MET A 316 22.23 32.31 -3.99
C MET A 316 22.22 31.01 -3.18
N LYS A 317 22.20 29.85 -3.84
CA LYS A 317 22.20 28.53 -3.16
C LYS A 317 23.46 28.31 -2.31
N THR A 318 24.62 28.71 -2.81
CA THR A 318 25.91 28.44 -2.14
C THR A 318 26.27 29.48 -1.09
N LYS A 319 26.07 30.78 -1.38
CA LYS A 319 26.50 31.89 -0.51
C LYS A 319 25.37 32.42 0.38
N LYS A 320 24.11 32.26 -0.04
CA LYS A 320 22.90 32.74 0.65
C LYS A 320 21.86 31.62 0.81
N GLY A 321 22.30 30.43 1.22
CA GLY A 321 21.41 29.26 1.33
C GLY A 321 20.15 29.47 2.18
N LYS A 322 20.23 30.33 3.21
CA LYS A 322 19.05 30.71 4.02
C LYS A 322 17.99 31.45 3.20
N THR A 323 18.41 32.34 2.31
CA THR A 323 17.51 33.08 1.42
C THR A 323 16.76 32.13 0.49
N TRP A 324 17.47 31.18 -0.14
CA TRP A 324 16.84 30.14 -0.95
C TRP A 324 15.85 29.31 -0.14
N GLN A 325 16.24 28.86 1.05
CA GLN A 325 15.36 28.04 1.90
C GLN A 325 14.10 28.77 2.37
N MET A 326 14.18 30.09 2.59
CA MET A 326 13.00 30.89 2.94
C MET A 326 12.01 30.94 1.77
N GLY A 327 12.49 31.18 0.54
CA GLY A 327 11.64 31.18 -0.64
C GLY A 327 11.01 29.82 -0.92
N LEU A 328 11.81 28.75 -0.87
CA LEU A 328 11.34 27.39 -1.07
C LEU A 328 10.31 26.97 0.01
N ARG A 329 10.58 27.31 1.27
CA ARG A 329 9.67 27.02 2.38
C ARG A 329 8.34 27.76 2.23
N TYR A 330 8.40 29.03 1.84
CA TYR A 330 7.19 29.83 1.57
C TYR A 330 6.37 29.20 0.43
N PHE A 331 7.04 28.81 -0.67
CA PHE A 331 6.38 28.12 -1.77
C PHE A 331 5.72 26.81 -1.28
N GLU A 332 6.43 26.03 -0.47
CA GLU A 332 5.96 24.71 0.02
C GLU A 332 4.80 24.83 1.03
N GLU A 333 4.91 25.74 1.99
CA GLU A 333 3.93 25.85 3.09
C GLU A 333 2.70 26.70 2.71
N PHE A 334 2.86 27.69 1.84
CA PHE A 334 1.78 28.62 1.50
C PHE A 334 1.32 28.49 0.05
N VAL A 335 2.21 28.61 -0.93
CA VAL A 335 1.79 28.65 -2.34
C VAL A 335 1.18 27.33 -2.76
N LYS A 336 1.85 26.20 -2.48
CA LYS A 336 1.35 24.87 -2.85
C LYS A 336 -0.02 24.56 -2.27
N ARG A 337 -0.32 25.07 -1.08
CA ARG A 337 -1.60 24.78 -0.39
C ARG A 337 -2.72 25.71 -0.83
N ASN A 338 -2.41 26.99 -0.95
CA ASN A 338 -3.44 28.03 -1.01
C ASN A 338 -3.54 28.69 -2.38
N PHE A 339 -2.70 28.37 -3.36
CA PHE A 339 -2.75 29.01 -4.67
C PHE A 339 -4.13 28.81 -5.32
N ASN A 340 -4.71 29.94 -5.69
CA ASN A 340 -6.00 30.04 -6.36
C ASN A 340 -5.89 31.18 -7.39
N GLU A 341 -6.03 30.86 -8.67
CA GLU A 341 -5.85 31.85 -9.76
C GLU A 341 -6.92 32.94 -9.74
N ASP A 342 -8.07 32.71 -9.13
CA ASP A 342 -9.16 33.70 -9.04
C ASP A 342 -8.91 34.74 -7.93
N GLU A 343 -8.18 34.37 -6.89
CA GLU A 343 -7.93 35.22 -5.71
C GLU A 343 -6.53 35.85 -5.69
N HIS A 344 -5.54 35.17 -6.27
CA HIS A 344 -4.14 35.58 -6.22
C HIS A 344 -3.69 36.08 -7.59
N HIS A 345 -3.72 37.39 -7.82
CA HIS A 345 -3.20 37.97 -9.05
C HIS A 345 -1.67 37.96 -9.07
N GLU A 346 -1.05 38.24 -7.91
CA GLU A 346 0.40 38.23 -7.69
C GLU A 346 0.74 37.54 -6.37
N ILE A 347 1.88 36.86 -6.34
CA ILE A 347 2.40 36.17 -5.17
C ILE A 347 3.84 36.64 -4.94
N ASN A 348 4.10 37.16 -3.74
CA ASN A 348 5.39 37.68 -3.33
C ASN A 348 6.14 36.63 -2.52
N ILE A 349 7.15 35.99 -3.13
CA ILE A 349 7.95 34.94 -2.50
C ILE A 349 9.21 35.55 -1.88
N PRO A 350 9.47 35.36 -0.57
CA PRO A 350 10.55 36.03 0.12
C PRO A 350 11.94 35.51 -0.29
N PHE A 351 12.79 36.38 -0.79
CA PHE A 351 14.20 36.16 -1.07
C PHE A 351 15.06 37.29 -0.45
N PRO A 352 15.06 37.43 0.89
CA PRO A 352 15.69 38.53 1.58
C PRO A 352 17.20 38.58 1.26
N GLY A 353 17.73 39.82 1.08
CA GLY A 353 19.14 40.05 0.81
C GLY A 353 19.53 39.84 -0.66
N LEU A 354 18.58 39.61 -1.57
CA LEU A 354 18.79 39.82 -2.99
C LEU A 354 18.54 41.30 -3.30
N ALA A 355 19.35 41.86 -4.20
CA ALA A 355 19.16 43.24 -4.69
C ALA A 355 17.95 43.29 -5.62
N ASP A 356 17.27 44.43 -5.57
CA ASP A 356 16.15 44.72 -6.45
C ASP A 356 16.56 44.67 -7.92
N ASP A 357 15.71 44.10 -8.74
CA ASP A 357 15.95 43.87 -10.15
C ASP A 357 14.62 43.73 -10.87
N GLU A 358 14.18 44.80 -11.49
CA GLU A 358 12.86 44.88 -12.13
C GLU A 358 12.73 43.91 -13.31
N GLU A 359 13.83 43.62 -14.04
CA GLU A 359 13.82 42.73 -15.21
C GLU A 359 13.48 41.28 -14.80
N VAL A 360 13.92 40.86 -13.60
CA VAL A 360 13.64 39.53 -13.07
C VAL A 360 12.51 39.53 -12.05
N GLY A 361 11.92 40.69 -11.77
CA GLY A 361 10.81 40.85 -10.81
C GLY A 361 11.23 40.66 -9.36
N LEU A 362 12.42 41.11 -8.99
CA LEU A 362 12.86 41.22 -7.60
C LEU A 362 12.58 42.63 -7.10
N ASP A 363 11.73 42.74 -6.08
CA ASP A 363 11.40 44.00 -5.43
C ASP A 363 11.40 43.80 -3.90
N SER A 364 12.14 44.68 -3.23
CA SER A 364 12.18 44.76 -1.75
C SER A 364 12.44 43.41 -1.06
N GLY A 365 13.26 42.56 -1.69
CA GLY A 365 13.61 41.23 -1.19
C GLY A 365 12.53 40.16 -1.44
N PHE A 366 11.60 40.41 -2.36
CA PHE A 366 10.62 39.46 -2.83
C PHE A 366 10.77 39.18 -4.32
N LEU A 367 10.56 37.92 -4.71
CA LEU A 367 10.34 37.56 -6.10
C LEU A 367 8.81 37.61 -6.36
N VAL A 368 8.40 38.57 -7.18
CA VAL A 368 7.02 38.77 -7.57
C VAL A 368 6.69 37.81 -8.70
N MET A 369 5.71 36.97 -8.50
CA MET A 369 5.21 36.02 -9.48
C MET A 369 3.74 36.30 -9.79
N THR A 370 3.39 36.37 -11.07
CA THR A 370 1.99 36.45 -11.49
C THR A 370 1.30 35.11 -11.32
N ALA A 371 -0.03 35.13 -11.20
CA ALA A 371 -0.85 33.92 -11.15
C ALA A 371 -0.58 32.98 -12.34
N ALA A 372 -0.38 33.51 -13.54
CA ALA A 372 -0.05 32.75 -14.73
C ALA A 372 1.28 31.99 -14.57
N GLN A 373 2.32 32.63 -14.03
CA GLN A 373 3.61 31.97 -13.79
C GLN A 373 3.52 30.86 -12.74
N VAL A 374 2.72 31.04 -11.70
CA VAL A 374 2.48 30.00 -10.71
C VAL A 374 1.67 28.86 -11.32
N LYS A 375 0.65 29.17 -12.11
CA LYS A 375 -0.14 28.19 -12.86
C LYS A 375 0.74 27.33 -13.78
N ASP A 376 1.69 27.91 -14.49
CA ASP A 376 2.64 27.20 -15.37
C ASP A 376 3.50 26.17 -14.59
N ILE A 377 3.75 26.43 -13.30
CA ILE A 377 4.42 25.46 -12.43
C ILE A 377 3.49 24.29 -12.10
N PHE A 378 2.23 24.56 -11.78
CA PHE A 378 1.27 23.57 -11.31
C PHE A 378 0.70 22.71 -12.43
N GLU A 379 0.31 23.31 -13.55
CA GLU A 379 -0.54 22.70 -14.57
C GLU A 379 -0.02 21.35 -15.11
N PRO A 380 1.29 21.18 -15.42
CA PRO A 380 1.76 19.88 -15.92
C PRO A 380 1.61 18.74 -14.91
N VAL A 381 1.82 19.03 -13.62
CA VAL A 381 1.70 18.03 -12.54
C VAL A 381 0.22 17.73 -12.27
N VAL A 382 -0.61 18.77 -12.19
CA VAL A 382 -2.05 18.63 -11.94
C VAL A 382 -2.75 17.94 -13.10
N LYS A 383 -2.33 18.22 -14.35
CA LYS A 383 -2.85 17.51 -15.52
C LYS A 383 -2.59 16.02 -15.45
N GLU A 384 -1.38 15.61 -15.05
CA GLU A 384 -1.04 14.19 -14.89
C GLU A 384 -1.92 13.53 -13.84
N VAL A 385 -2.21 14.21 -12.72
CA VAL A 385 -3.16 13.71 -11.71
C VAL A 385 -4.56 13.56 -12.29
N CYS A 386 -5.05 14.56 -13.05
CA CYS A 386 -6.36 14.48 -13.69
C CYS A 386 -6.45 13.31 -14.69
N ASP A 387 -5.40 13.11 -15.49
CA ASP A 387 -5.32 12.02 -16.47
C ASP A 387 -5.33 10.64 -15.77
N LEU A 388 -4.63 10.48 -14.64
CA LEU A 388 -4.66 9.27 -13.82
C LEU A 388 -6.05 8.99 -13.26
N VAL A 389 -6.71 10.01 -12.68
CA VAL A 389 -8.07 9.86 -12.14
C VAL A 389 -9.06 9.53 -13.25
N GLN A 390 -8.94 10.16 -14.43
CA GLN A 390 -9.77 9.86 -15.59
C GLN A 390 -9.60 8.41 -16.04
N GLY A 391 -8.37 7.93 -16.12
CA GLY A 391 -8.09 6.53 -16.45
C GLY A 391 -8.78 5.53 -15.50
N GLN A 392 -8.82 5.85 -14.20
CA GLN A 392 -9.51 5.03 -13.21
C GLN A 392 -11.04 5.09 -13.38
N VAL A 393 -11.60 6.27 -13.68
CA VAL A 393 -13.03 6.45 -13.99
C VAL A 393 -13.41 5.64 -15.22
N ASP A 394 -12.63 5.74 -16.30
CA ASP A 394 -12.89 5.03 -17.56
C ASP A 394 -12.78 3.52 -17.39
N GLY A 395 -11.80 3.05 -16.61
CA GLY A 395 -11.65 1.63 -16.28
C GLY A 395 -12.85 1.05 -15.51
N LEU A 396 -13.47 1.84 -14.64
CA LEU A 396 -14.70 1.45 -13.94
C LEU A 396 -15.92 1.47 -14.88
N ARG A 397 -16.08 2.52 -15.67
CA ARG A 397 -17.17 2.66 -16.64
C ARG A 397 -17.17 1.55 -17.69
N ALA A 398 -16.00 1.17 -18.18
CA ALA A 398 -15.85 0.06 -19.12
C ALA A 398 -16.37 -1.28 -18.58
N LYS A 399 -16.43 -1.43 -17.25
CA LYS A 399 -16.99 -2.58 -16.53
C LYS A 399 -18.44 -2.38 -16.09
N GLY A 400 -19.10 -1.30 -16.55
CA GLY A 400 -20.48 -0.96 -16.19
C GLY A 400 -20.62 -0.35 -14.78
N GLY A 401 -19.51 0.09 -14.15
CA GLY A 401 -19.53 0.76 -12.85
C GLY A 401 -19.86 2.25 -12.98
N ILE A 402 -20.62 2.78 -12.02
CA ILE A 402 -20.91 4.22 -11.90
C ILE A 402 -20.02 4.77 -10.81
N VAL A 403 -19.29 5.87 -11.11
CA VAL A 403 -18.46 6.58 -10.11
C VAL A 403 -19.27 7.76 -9.59
N SER A 404 -19.58 7.75 -8.29
CA SER A 404 -20.37 8.79 -7.61
C SER A 404 -19.49 9.88 -7.01
N GLY A 405 -18.22 9.57 -6.63
CA GLY A 405 -17.37 10.54 -5.98
C GLY A 405 -15.87 10.28 -6.15
N ILE A 406 -15.10 11.36 -5.99
CA ILE A 406 -13.64 11.34 -5.87
C ILE A 406 -13.30 11.95 -4.50
N ILE A 407 -12.53 11.24 -3.70
CA ILE A 407 -12.05 11.67 -2.39
C ILE A 407 -10.59 12.06 -2.52
N LEU A 408 -10.29 13.35 -2.37
CA LEU A 408 -8.94 13.90 -2.48
C LEU A 408 -8.30 14.03 -1.10
N VAL A 409 -7.18 13.35 -0.88
CA VAL A 409 -6.45 13.31 0.40
C VAL A 409 -4.93 13.43 0.17
N GLY A 410 -4.16 13.40 1.26
CA GLY A 410 -2.70 13.53 1.23
C GLY A 410 -2.22 14.98 1.29
N GLY A 411 -0.91 15.15 1.31
CA GLY A 411 -0.30 16.49 1.42
C GLY A 411 -0.52 17.37 0.20
N PHE A 412 -0.44 16.79 -1.00
CA PHE A 412 -0.79 17.47 -2.24
C PHE A 412 -2.30 17.57 -2.42
N GLY A 413 -3.04 16.59 -1.87
CA GLY A 413 -4.49 16.61 -1.85
C GLY A 413 -5.10 17.78 -1.06
N GLN A 414 -4.30 18.52 -0.26
CA GLN A 414 -4.73 19.77 0.38
C GLN A 414 -4.67 20.99 -0.54
N SER A 415 -4.06 20.89 -1.72
CA SER A 415 -3.92 22.01 -2.64
C SER A 415 -5.28 22.49 -3.16
N ASP A 416 -5.60 23.78 -2.92
CA ASP A 416 -6.84 24.39 -3.43
C ASP A 416 -6.87 24.37 -4.97
N TYR A 417 -5.72 24.61 -5.61
CA TYR A 417 -5.61 24.55 -7.06
C TYR A 417 -5.90 23.14 -7.60
N LEU A 418 -5.33 22.09 -7.01
CA LEU A 418 -5.60 20.72 -7.43
C LEU A 418 -7.09 20.36 -7.23
N TYR A 419 -7.67 20.71 -6.08
CA TYR A 419 -9.08 20.47 -5.81
C TYR A 419 -10.00 21.15 -6.85
N ARG A 420 -9.77 22.44 -7.14
CA ARG A 420 -10.57 23.20 -8.13
C ARG A 420 -10.41 22.63 -9.54
N ARG A 421 -9.21 22.24 -9.92
CA ARG A 421 -8.93 21.64 -11.23
C ARG A 421 -9.64 20.30 -11.39
N LEU A 422 -9.55 19.41 -10.40
CA LEU A 422 -10.30 18.14 -10.41
C LEU A 422 -11.81 18.39 -10.46
N LYS A 423 -12.31 19.28 -9.60
CA LYS A 423 -13.73 19.64 -9.58
C LYS A 423 -14.19 20.16 -10.92
N SER A 424 -13.48 21.13 -11.50
CA SER A 424 -13.82 21.67 -12.83
C SER A 424 -13.78 20.60 -13.91
N PHE A 425 -12.75 19.71 -13.90
CA PHE A 425 -12.56 18.67 -14.88
C PHE A 425 -13.73 17.66 -14.89
N PHE A 426 -14.17 17.22 -13.70
CA PHE A 426 -15.23 16.21 -13.58
C PHE A 426 -16.65 16.80 -13.53
N THR A 427 -16.83 18.10 -13.26
CA THR A 427 -18.14 18.76 -13.30
C THR A 427 -18.46 19.31 -14.69
N SER A 428 -17.44 19.74 -15.47
CA SER A 428 -17.63 20.30 -16.83
C SER A 428 -17.94 19.25 -17.89
N ALA A 429 -17.92 17.95 -17.55
CA ALA A 429 -18.29 16.85 -18.43
C ALA A 429 -19.82 16.74 -18.68
N ALA A 430 -20.64 17.67 -18.17
CA ALA A 430 -22.04 17.78 -18.58
C ALA A 430 -22.14 18.27 -20.03
N PRO A 431 -22.95 17.62 -20.90
CA PRO A 431 -23.10 18.07 -22.28
C PRO A 431 -23.60 19.51 -22.35
N PRO A 432 -23.20 20.29 -23.37
CA PRO A 432 -23.64 21.68 -23.50
C PRO A 432 -25.19 21.76 -23.54
N PRO A 433 -25.79 22.76 -22.93
CA PRO A 433 -27.24 22.84 -22.74
C PRO A 433 -28.06 23.06 -24.03
N TYR A 434 -27.45 22.99 -25.19
CA TYR A 434 -28.11 23.15 -26.48
C TYR A 434 -27.66 22.08 -27.48
N SER A 435 -28.22 20.87 -27.37
CA SER A 435 -28.45 20.02 -28.54
C SER A 435 -29.96 19.80 -28.65
N GLU A 436 -30.54 20.19 -29.78
CA GLU A 436 -31.96 19.95 -30.12
C GLU A 436 -32.28 18.47 -29.90
N ARG A 437 -33.28 18.21 -29.03
CA ARG A 437 -33.76 16.85 -28.78
C ARG A 437 -34.20 16.19 -30.08
N PRO A 438 -33.67 15.03 -30.47
CA PRO A 438 -34.38 14.17 -31.37
C PRO A 438 -35.61 13.60 -30.65
N THR A 439 -36.78 13.92 -31.12
CA THR A 439 -38.01 13.26 -30.74
C THR A 439 -37.93 11.79 -31.13
N HIS A 440 -38.04 10.89 -30.13
CA HIS A 440 -37.96 9.45 -30.14
C HIS A 440 -36.58 8.87 -29.83
N ALA A 441 -36.19 8.86 -28.57
CA ALA A 441 -35.23 7.92 -28.00
C ALA A 441 -35.84 7.33 -26.72
N SER A 442 -35.78 6.00 -26.66
CA SER A 442 -36.29 5.20 -25.54
C SER A 442 -35.68 5.60 -24.19
N ALA A 443 -36.46 5.48 -23.13
CA ALA A 443 -36.18 5.92 -21.75
C ALA A 443 -35.02 5.20 -21.02
N ASN A 444 -34.07 4.61 -21.72
CA ASN A 444 -32.98 3.80 -21.14
C ASN A 444 -31.56 4.42 -21.19
N SER A 445 -31.42 5.71 -21.53
CA SER A 445 -30.10 6.37 -21.62
C SER A 445 -29.86 7.50 -20.61
N ILE A 446 -30.50 7.47 -19.44
CA ILE A 446 -30.35 8.51 -18.39
C ILE A 446 -29.20 8.16 -17.41
N GLY A 447 -28.34 7.17 -17.70
CA GLY A 447 -27.31 6.67 -16.78
C GLY A 447 -25.89 7.20 -16.94
N ASP A 448 -25.53 7.84 -18.07
CA ASP A 448 -24.10 7.91 -18.45
C ASP A 448 -23.35 9.21 -18.11
N HIS A 449 -23.99 10.24 -17.53
CA HIS A 449 -23.34 11.54 -17.27
C HIS A 449 -23.72 12.18 -15.92
N ALA A 450 -23.86 11.38 -14.86
CA ALA A 450 -23.96 11.97 -13.54
C ALA A 450 -22.64 12.68 -13.20
N ALA A 451 -22.72 13.94 -12.75
CA ALA A 451 -21.55 14.69 -12.29
C ALA A 451 -20.88 13.93 -11.14
N ILE A 452 -19.55 13.73 -11.23
CA ILE A 452 -18.77 13.09 -10.17
C ILE A 452 -18.48 14.16 -9.12
N GLU A 453 -18.86 13.91 -7.87
CA GLU A 453 -18.59 14.82 -6.76
C GLU A 453 -17.12 14.71 -6.31
N VAL A 454 -16.40 15.83 -6.24
CA VAL A 454 -15.04 15.88 -5.68
C VAL A 454 -15.12 16.35 -4.23
N MET A 455 -14.68 15.51 -3.32
CA MET A 455 -14.71 15.73 -1.87
C MET A 455 -13.29 15.83 -1.32
N GLN A 456 -13.08 16.77 -0.38
CA GLN A 456 -11.80 16.93 0.31
C GLN A 456 -12.09 17.07 1.82
N PRO A 457 -11.59 16.14 2.67
CA PRO A 457 -11.80 16.26 4.12
C PRO A 457 -10.98 17.41 4.71
N VAL A 458 -11.48 18.02 5.79
CA VAL A 458 -10.80 19.12 6.49
C VAL A 458 -9.36 18.77 6.89
N TYR A 459 -9.14 17.53 7.30
CA TYR A 459 -7.82 17.02 7.70
C TYR A 459 -7.18 16.12 6.63
N ALA A 460 -7.27 16.50 5.35
CA ALA A 460 -6.74 15.72 4.23
C ALA A 460 -5.27 15.31 4.42
N TRP A 461 -4.42 16.17 4.98
CA TRP A 461 -3.01 15.88 5.23
C TRP A 461 -2.78 14.76 6.25
N THR A 462 -3.65 14.64 7.26
CA THR A 462 -3.56 13.61 8.30
C THR A 462 -4.55 12.46 8.11
N ALA A 463 -5.29 12.43 7.00
CA ALA A 463 -6.31 11.42 6.74
C ALA A 463 -5.74 10.01 6.80
N VAL A 464 -4.56 9.79 6.21
CA VAL A 464 -3.86 8.50 6.17
C VAL A 464 -3.51 8.02 7.59
N VAL A 465 -2.87 8.84 8.41
CA VAL A 465 -2.47 8.42 9.77
C VAL A 465 -3.67 8.24 10.69
N ARG A 466 -4.73 9.03 10.53
CA ARG A 466 -5.99 8.85 11.27
C ARG A 466 -6.69 7.56 10.86
N GLY A 467 -6.68 7.23 9.58
CA GLY A 467 -7.21 5.97 9.06
C GLY A 467 -6.42 4.76 9.53
N ALA A 468 -5.11 4.86 9.67
CA ALA A 468 -4.27 3.82 10.26
C ALA A 468 -4.69 3.51 11.71
N VAL A 469 -4.96 4.53 12.52
CA VAL A 469 -5.49 4.35 13.87
C VAL A 469 -6.86 3.67 13.87
N LEU A 470 -7.78 4.11 12.98
CA LEU A 470 -9.10 3.48 12.84
C LEU A 470 -9.01 2.02 12.42
N ARG A 471 -8.03 1.65 11.58
CA ARG A 471 -7.74 0.25 11.23
C ARG A 471 -7.41 -0.59 12.46
N GLY A 472 -6.59 -0.05 13.36
CA GLY A 472 -6.23 -0.72 14.61
C GLY A 472 -7.40 -0.84 15.59
N LEU A 473 -8.32 0.14 15.62
CA LEU A 473 -9.52 0.13 16.47
C LEU A 473 -10.59 -0.83 15.97
N GLU A 474 -10.91 -0.81 14.68
CA GLU A 474 -12.12 -1.41 14.11
C GLU A 474 -11.83 -2.62 13.22
N GLY A 475 -10.56 -2.92 12.98
CA GLY A 475 -10.14 -4.02 12.13
C GLY A 475 -10.30 -3.70 10.64
N ASN A 476 -10.40 -4.74 9.81
CA ASN A 476 -10.43 -4.61 8.36
C ASN A 476 -11.82 -4.21 7.86
N MET A 477 -11.91 -3.07 7.18
CA MET A 477 -13.14 -2.60 6.52
C MET A 477 -13.21 -2.99 5.04
N VAL A 478 -12.07 -3.26 4.41
CA VAL A 478 -12.01 -3.75 3.02
C VAL A 478 -12.18 -5.27 3.05
N ILE A 479 -13.33 -5.74 2.59
CA ILE A 479 -13.70 -7.16 2.63
C ILE A 479 -13.23 -7.94 1.41
N SER A 480 -12.91 -7.24 0.30
CA SER A 480 -12.40 -7.83 -0.92
C SER A 480 -11.47 -6.86 -1.65
N ARG A 481 -10.39 -7.37 -2.21
CA ARG A 481 -9.39 -6.63 -2.99
C ARG A 481 -9.28 -7.20 -4.39
N LYS A 482 -8.71 -6.42 -5.31
CA LYS A 482 -8.40 -6.88 -6.67
C LYS A 482 -6.93 -7.28 -6.78
N ALA A 483 -6.68 -8.50 -7.25
CA ALA A 483 -5.33 -8.96 -7.55
C ALA A 483 -4.67 -8.04 -8.59
N ARG A 484 -3.47 -7.55 -8.29
CA ARG A 484 -2.75 -6.62 -9.17
C ARG A 484 -2.03 -7.34 -10.30
N MET A 485 -1.68 -8.60 -10.07
CA MET A 485 -0.96 -9.49 -10.98
C MET A 485 -1.61 -10.87 -10.97
N HIS A 486 -1.25 -11.71 -11.94
CA HIS A 486 -1.46 -13.15 -11.82
C HIS A 486 -0.45 -13.70 -10.81
N TYR A 487 -0.86 -14.61 -9.93
CA TYR A 487 0.03 -15.30 -9.00
C TYR A 487 -0.06 -16.81 -9.22
N GLY A 488 1.09 -17.45 -9.29
CA GLY A 488 1.18 -18.87 -9.58
C GLY A 488 2.47 -19.50 -9.10
N THR A 489 2.57 -20.80 -9.34
CA THR A 489 3.74 -21.60 -9.01
C THR A 489 4.14 -22.45 -10.22
N SER A 490 5.43 -22.77 -10.33
CA SER A 490 5.89 -23.72 -11.34
C SER A 490 5.66 -25.16 -10.89
N TYR A 491 5.38 -26.05 -11.84
CA TYR A 491 5.13 -27.46 -11.55
C TYR A 491 5.65 -28.37 -12.67
N ALA A 492 5.79 -29.66 -12.34
CA ALA A 492 6.03 -30.72 -13.31
C ALA A 492 4.72 -31.48 -13.60
N THR A 493 4.52 -31.84 -14.85
CA THR A 493 3.35 -32.62 -15.27
C THR A 493 3.75 -33.81 -16.15
N VAL A 494 2.83 -34.74 -16.36
CA VAL A 494 3.04 -35.86 -17.28
C VAL A 494 3.21 -35.32 -18.70
N PHE A 495 4.20 -35.83 -19.43
CA PHE A 495 4.42 -35.47 -20.83
C PHE A 495 3.22 -35.86 -21.68
N ASP A 496 2.78 -34.93 -22.49
CA ASP A 496 1.66 -35.08 -23.42
C ASP A 496 2.15 -34.61 -24.81
N GLU A 497 2.16 -35.49 -25.79
CA GLU A 497 2.70 -35.22 -27.15
C GLU A 497 1.94 -34.12 -27.86
N GLU A 498 0.67 -33.88 -27.54
CA GLU A 498 -0.16 -32.84 -28.16
C GLU A 498 0.15 -31.45 -27.61
N LYS A 499 0.70 -31.36 -26.42
CA LYS A 499 0.90 -30.09 -25.68
C LYS A 499 2.37 -29.72 -25.45
N HIS A 500 3.28 -30.70 -25.48
CA HIS A 500 4.65 -30.54 -25.04
C HIS A 500 5.65 -30.94 -26.10
N SER A 501 6.74 -30.18 -26.23
CA SER A 501 7.84 -30.58 -27.09
C SER A 501 8.56 -31.81 -26.57
N VAL A 502 8.92 -32.72 -27.47
CA VAL A 502 9.71 -33.93 -27.12
C VAL A 502 11.06 -33.58 -26.47
N SER A 503 11.62 -32.41 -26.81
CA SER A 503 12.89 -31.92 -26.22
C SER A 503 12.78 -31.51 -24.76
N GLU A 504 11.59 -31.25 -24.25
CA GLU A 504 11.34 -30.80 -22.86
C GLU A 504 11.10 -31.95 -21.89
N ARG A 505 10.90 -33.16 -22.43
CA ARG A 505 10.59 -34.31 -21.59
C ARG A 505 11.81 -34.86 -20.86
N TYR A 506 11.59 -35.30 -19.63
CA TYR A 506 12.55 -36.06 -18.82
C TYR A 506 11.88 -37.28 -18.21
N TRP A 507 12.66 -38.37 -17.97
CA TRP A 507 12.14 -39.55 -17.29
C TRP A 507 12.19 -39.39 -15.79
N SER A 508 11.04 -39.49 -15.12
CA SER A 508 10.98 -39.48 -13.65
C SER A 508 11.13 -40.91 -13.12
N PRO A 509 12.21 -41.26 -12.39
CA PRO A 509 12.43 -42.61 -11.88
C PRO A 509 11.47 -42.98 -10.73
N LEU A 510 10.89 -42.00 -10.02
CA LEU A 510 9.92 -42.26 -8.95
C LEU A 510 8.51 -42.43 -9.49
N TRP A 511 8.12 -41.65 -10.50
CA TRP A 511 6.80 -41.75 -11.15
C TRP A 511 6.80 -42.79 -12.29
N GLU A 512 7.96 -43.27 -12.69
CA GLU A 512 8.16 -44.23 -13.79
C GLU A 512 7.45 -43.84 -15.09
N ARG A 513 7.49 -42.53 -15.43
CA ARG A 513 6.89 -41.95 -16.62
C ARG A 513 7.64 -40.73 -17.15
N TRP A 514 7.40 -40.37 -18.40
CA TRP A 514 7.88 -39.13 -18.99
C TRP A 514 7.15 -37.94 -18.39
N MET A 515 7.90 -36.94 -17.97
CA MET A 515 7.43 -35.70 -17.35
C MET A 515 7.97 -34.48 -18.08
N VAL A 516 7.34 -33.33 -17.89
CA VAL A 516 7.81 -32.01 -18.31
C VAL A 516 7.81 -31.11 -17.07
N SER A 517 8.91 -30.37 -16.86
CA SER A 517 9.02 -29.34 -15.82
C SER A 517 8.68 -27.95 -16.33
N ASP A 518 8.76 -26.99 -15.41
CA ASP A 518 8.68 -25.56 -15.71
C ASP A 518 7.37 -25.14 -16.38
N ARG A 519 6.26 -25.80 -16.02
CA ARG A 519 4.91 -25.35 -16.37
C ARG A 519 4.36 -24.45 -15.30
N MET A 520 3.61 -23.42 -15.70
CA MET A 520 3.00 -22.49 -14.75
C MET A 520 1.56 -22.87 -14.44
N GLN A 521 1.25 -22.94 -13.15
CA GLN A 521 -0.12 -22.98 -12.65
C GLN A 521 -0.43 -21.65 -12.01
N TRP A 522 -1.34 -20.91 -12.61
CA TRP A 522 -1.83 -19.65 -12.10
C TRP A 522 -3.01 -19.91 -11.18
N HIS A 523 -2.88 -19.52 -9.90
CA HIS A 523 -3.88 -19.74 -8.86
C HIS A 523 -4.80 -18.53 -8.69
N ILE A 524 -4.32 -17.35 -9.08
CA ILE A 524 -5.04 -16.09 -9.01
C ILE A 524 -4.85 -15.38 -10.34
N ALA A 525 -5.96 -14.90 -10.90
CA ALA A 525 -5.92 -14.06 -12.09
C ALA A 525 -5.83 -12.57 -11.73
N LYS A 526 -5.12 -11.78 -12.54
CA LYS A 526 -5.10 -10.31 -12.43
C LYS A 526 -6.52 -9.75 -12.48
N GLY A 527 -6.88 -8.89 -11.53
CA GLY A 527 -8.23 -8.32 -11.39
C GLY A 527 -9.24 -9.21 -10.68
N GLU A 528 -8.87 -10.45 -10.34
CA GLU A 528 -9.71 -11.34 -9.53
C GLU A 528 -9.95 -10.77 -8.12
N ALA A 529 -11.14 -11.01 -7.59
CA ALA A 529 -11.50 -10.59 -6.24
C ALA A 529 -10.89 -11.53 -5.20
N ILE A 530 -10.11 -10.99 -4.29
CA ILE A 530 -9.45 -11.74 -3.21
C ILE A 530 -10.00 -11.24 -1.87
N SER A 531 -10.39 -12.15 -1.01
CA SER A 531 -10.85 -11.85 0.35
C SER A 531 -9.88 -12.39 1.39
N PRO A 532 -9.54 -11.59 2.44
CA PRO A 532 -8.75 -12.08 3.57
C PRO A 532 -9.42 -13.24 4.33
N LEU A 533 -10.76 -13.37 4.17
CA LEU A 533 -11.56 -14.41 4.81
C LEU A 533 -11.56 -15.74 4.03
N THR A 534 -11.07 -15.73 2.79
CA THR A 534 -11.05 -16.91 1.93
C THR A 534 -9.63 -17.13 1.42
N PRO A 535 -8.77 -17.85 2.17
CA PRO A 535 -7.42 -18.16 1.74
C PRO A 535 -7.40 -18.91 0.39
N ILE A 536 -6.34 -18.68 -0.38
CA ILE A 536 -6.15 -19.30 -1.68
C ILE A 536 -5.29 -20.53 -1.49
N ALA A 537 -5.82 -21.70 -1.88
CA ALA A 537 -5.19 -22.98 -1.66
C ALA A 537 -4.28 -23.39 -2.83
N PHE A 538 -3.02 -23.69 -2.56
CA PHE A 538 -2.04 -24.27 -3.47
C PHE A 538 -1.83 -25.74 -3.05
N HIS A 539 -2.23 -26.68 -3.90
CA HIS A 539 -2.12 -28.09 -3.60
C HIS A 539 -0.79 -28.66 -4.13
N TYR A 540 -0.07 -29.34 -3.28
CA TYR A 540 1.23 -29.92 -3.58
C TYR A 540 1.25 -31.42 -3.29
N THR A 541 1.97 -32.16 -4.12
CA THR A 541 2.37 -33.53 -3.88
C THR A 541 3.90 -33.62 -3.86
N ARG A 542 4.50 -34.18 -2.82
CA ARG A 542 5.95 -34.34 -2.69
C ARG A 542 6.32 -35.78 -2.37
N ASN A 543 7.44 -36.21 -2.98
CA ASN A 543 8.04 -37.50 -2.73
C ASN A 543 9.36 -37.35 -2.00
N PHE A 544 9.57 -38.12 -0.95
CA PHE A 544 10.76 -38.10 -0.11
C PHE A 544 11.42 -39.47 -0.07
N ARG A 545 12.69 -39.52 -0.41
CA ARG A 545 13.48 -40.75 -0.19
C ARG A 545 13.74 -40.92 1.31
N PRO A 546 13.97 -42.16 1.81
CA PRO A 546 14.35 -42.36 3.20
C PRO A 546 15.58 -41.52 3.59
N GLY A 547 15.45 -40.75 4.68
CA GLY A 547 16.51 -39.86 5.17
C GLY A 547 16.65 -38.51 4.45
N GLN A 548 15.81 -38.20 3.49
CA GLN A 548 15.75 -36.89 2.83
C GLN A 548 15.17 -35.82 3.77
N SER A 549 15.66 -34.57 3.65
CA SER A 549 15.10 -33.41 4.38
C SER A 549 13.63 -33.22 4.06
N LEU A 550 12.86 -32.92 5.08
CA LEU A 550 11.44 -32.55 4.97
C LEU A 550 11.23 -31.04 4.89
N VAL A 551 12.28 -30.25 4.78
CA VAL A 551 12.20 -28.83 4.47
C VAL A 551 12.21 -28.68 2.95
N VAL A 552 11.14 -28.16 2.40
CA VAL A 552 10.96 -27.95 0.95
C VAL A 552 10.85 -26.47 0.63
N THR A 553 11.25 -26.11 -0.58
CA THR A 553 11.17 -24.73 -1.05
C THR A 553 10.42 -24.65 -2.36
N ASP A 554 9.59 -23.63 -2.48
CA ASP A 554 8.79 -23.30 -3.66
C ASP A 554 8.90 -21.82 -3.95
N ASP A 555 8.75 -21.40 -5.20
CA ASP A 555 8.75 -20.00 -5.58
C ASP A 555 7.32 -19.55 -5.93
N LEU A 556 6.87 -18.47 -5.29
CA LEU A 556 5.69 -17.74 -5.74
C LEU A 556 6.10 -16.80 -6.85
N ILE A 557 5.43 -16.92 -7.99
CA ILE A 557 5.73 -16.21 -9.22
C ILE A 557 4.54 -15.34 -9.61
N ALA A 558 4.80 -14.14 -10.11
CA ALA A 558 3.75 -13.25 -10.60
C ALA A 558 3.98 -12.83 -12.05
N CYS A 559 2.88 -12.42 -12.70
CA CYS A 559 2.87 -11.92 -14.07
C CYS A 559 1.92 -10.72 -14.20
N GLU A 560 2.40 -9.62 -14.81
CA GLU A 560 1.61 -8.42 -15.06
C GLU A 560 0.85 -8.44 -16.40
N ALA A 561 1.26 -9.31 -17.33
CA ALA A 561 0.62 -9.41 -18.64
C ALA A 561 -0.87 -9.78 -18.52
N ASP A 562 -1.69 -9.34 -19.44
CA ASP A 562 -3.13 -9.67 -19.41
C ASP A 562 -3.38 -11.16 -19.65
N GLU A 563 -2.53 -11.81 -20.46
CA GLU A 563 -2.52 -13.26 -20.67
C GLU A 563 -1.20 -13.83 -20.13
N PRO A 564 -1.21 -14.56 -19.00
CA PRO A 564 0.01 -15.09 -18.41
C PRO A 564 0.48 -16.34 -19.19
N PRO A 565 1.81 -16.57 -19.29
CA PRO A 565 2.36 -17.69 -20.06
C PRO A 565 2.05 -19.04 -19.39
N VAL A 566 1.93 -20.10 -20.21
CA VAL A 566 1.70 -21.48 -19.73
C VAL A 566 2.97 -22.17 -19.25
N ALA A 567 4.15 -21.64 -19.57
CA ALA A 567 5.44 -22.14 -19.13
C ALA A 567 6.23 -21.03 -18.42
N TYR A 568 7.15 -21.42 -17.54
CA TYR A 568 8.04 -20.49 -16.87
C TYR A 568 8.95 -19.79 -17.86
N THR A 569 9.02 -18.47 -17.75
CA THR A 569 9.92 -17.60 -18.54
C THR A 569 10.72 -16.70 -17.59
N ARG A 570 11.90 -16.26 -18.03
CA ARG A 570 12.82 -15.49 -17.17
C ARG A 570 12.37 -14.05 -16.86
N ASP A 571 11.40 -13.57 -17.56
CA ASP A 571 10.77 -12.26 -17.40
C ASP A 571 9.64 -12.23 -16.37
N LEU A 572 9.27 -13.41 -15.85
CA LEU A 572 8.30 -13.51 -14.76
C LEU A 572 8.91 -12.99 -13.44
N VAL A 573 8.06 -12.37 -12.63
CA VAL A 573 8.47 -11.76 -11.36
C VAL A 573 8.50 -12.82 -10.25
N HIS A 574 9.65 -13.03 -9.62
CA HIS A 574 9.74 -13.79 -8.38
C HIS A 574 9.24 -12.92 -7.22
N VAL A 575 8.13 -13.30 -6.61
CA VAL A 575 7.52 -12.57 -5.48
C VAL A 575 8.22 -12.95 -4.17
N CYS A 576 8.25 -14.23 -3.86
CA CYS A 576 8.93 -14.74 -2.68
C CYS A 576 9.31 -16.21 -2.82
N LYS A 577 10.29 -16.61 -2.04
CA LYS A 577 10.64 -18.01 -1.83
C LYS A 577 9.92 -18.52 -0.58
N LEU A 578 9.11 -19.55 -0.75
CA LEU A 578 8.38 -20.21 0.34
C LEU A 578 9.24 -21.35 0.88
N THR A 579 9.51 -21.33 2.19
CA THR A 579 10.22 -22.42 2.86
C THR A 579 9.25 -23.11 3.82
N THR A 580 8.88 -24.35 3.49
CA THR A 580 7.91 -25.15 4.22
C THR A 580 8.62 -26.23 5.02
N ASP A 581 8.49 -26.22 6.34
CA ASP A 581 8.98 -27.26 7.24
C ASP A 581 7.89 -28.30 7.50
N LEU A 582 8.02 -29.48 6.88
CA LEU A 582 7.10 -30.61 7.03
C LEU A 582 7.45 -31.53 8.21
N ASN A 583 8.47 -31.21 9.03
CA ASN A 583 8.82 -32.01 10.20
C ASN A 583 7.72 -32.02 11.28
N ALA A 584 6.89 -30.97 11.32
CA ALA A 584 5.74 -30.90 12.22
C ALA A 584 4.59 -31.82 11.82
N VAL A 585 4.58 -32.36 10.59
CA VAL A 585 3.54 -33.24 10.08
C VAL A 585 3.78 -34.66 10.56
N PRO A 586 2.77 -35.33 11.21
CA PRO A 586 2.90 -36.72 11.65
C PRO A 586 3.26 -37.66 10.52
N ARG A 587 4.20 -38.58 10.76
CA ARG A 587 4.61 -39.58 9.76
C ARG A 587 3.48 -40.50 9.29
N SER A 588 2.45 -40.67 10.07
CA SER A 588 1.26 -41.46 9.70
C SER A 588 0.47 -40.86 8.53
N LEU A 589 0.69 -39.59 8.21
CA LEU A 589 0.05 -38.90 7.07
C LEU A 589 0.85 -39.07 5.77
N PHE A 590 2.07 -39.63 5.85
CA PHE A 590 2.87 -39.95 4.67
C PHE A 590 2.49 -41.33 4.14
N THR A 591 2.21 -41.44 2.86
CA THR A 591 1.93 -42.71 2.21
C THR A 591 3.21 -43.34 1.70
N ARG A 592 3.55 -44.55 2.18
CA ARG A 592 4.72 -45.29 1.67
C ARG A 592 4.38 -45.92 0.31
N LEU A 593 5.18 -45.60 -0.68
CA LEU A 593 5.03 -46.10 -2.05
C LEU A 593 6.30 -46.84 -2.46
N THR A 594 6.18 -47.78 -3.41
CA THR A 594 7.31 -48.54 -3.95
C THR A 594 7.22 -48.56 -5.48
N THR A 595 8.31 -48.20 -6.16
CA THR A 595 8.37 -48.29 -7.62
C THR A 595 8.38 -49.74 -8.10
N THR A 596 8.16 -49.99 -9.41
CA THR A 596 8.28 -51.35 -10.00
C THR A 596 9.69 -51.95 -9.86
N ARG A 597 10.71 -51.09 -9.63
CA ARG A 597 12.10 -51.47 -9.39
C ARG A 597 12.47 -51.65 -7.92
N GLY A 598 11.50 -51.62 -7.00
CA GLY A 598 11.71 -51.81 -5.58
C GLY A 598 12.28 -50.60 -4.82
N VAL A 599 12.23 -49.39 -5.40
CA VAL A 599 12.65 -48.16 -4.69
C VAL A 599 11.51 -47.69 -3.82
N GLU A 600 11.73 -47.64 -2.51
CA GLU A 600 10.76 -47.12 -1.54
C GLU A 600 10.91 -45.59 -1.39
N PHE A 601 9.76 -44.88 -1.24
CA PHE A 601 9.71 -43.47 -0.94
C PHE A 601 8.41 -43.14 -0.20
N ASP A 602 8.43 -42.02 0.53
CA ASP A 602 7.25 -41.48 1.20
C ASP A 602 6.64 -40.39 0.31
N ASN A 603 5.34 -40.44 0.12
CA ASN A 603 4.56 -39.44 -0.60
C ASN A 603 3.71 -38.64 0.40
N LEU A 604 3.65 -37.32 0.25
CA LEU A 604 2.79 -36.44 1.05
C LEU A 604 2.07 -35.47 0.14
N ASP A 605 0.76 -35.43 0.29
CA ASP A 605 -0.11 -34.38 -0.24
C ASP A 605 -0.33 -33.32 0.83
N PHE A 606 -0.12 -32.05 0.49
CA PHE A 606 -0.32 -30.94 1.42
C PHE A 606 -0.80 -29.68 0.69
N THR A 607 -1.31 -28.74 1.44
CA THR A 607 -1.82 -27.48 0.93
C THR A 607 -1.08 -26.32 1.59
N LEU A 608 -0.62 -25.36 0.79
CA LEU A 608 -0.23 -24.04 1.27
C LEU A 608 -1.39 -23.09 1.03
N GLU A 609 -1.88 -22.47 2.09
CA GLU A 609 -2.90 -21.43 1.98
C GLU A 609 -2.25 -20.06 2.01
N MET A 610 -2.46 -19.28 0.94
CA MET A 610 -2.08 -17.90 0.87
C MET A 610 -3.20 -17.01 1.41
N ILE A 611 -2.86 -16.19 2.38
CA ILE A 611 -3.74 -15.19 3.00
C ILE A 611 -3.29 -13.83 2.52
N VAL A 612 -4.18 -13.09 1.85
CA VAL A 612 -3.89 -11.73 1.37
C VAL A 612 -4.52 -10.73 2.31
N ASP A 613 -3.71 -9.97 3.02
CA ASP A 613 -4.17 -8.85 3.86
C ASP A 613 -3.87 -7.50 3.17
N SER A 614 -4.19 -6.41 3.82
CA SER A 614 -4.13 -5.01 3.35
C SER A 614 -2.80 -4.65 2.67
N ALA A 615 -1.70 -5.15 3.19
CA ALA A 615 -0.37 -4.84 2.70
C ALA A 615 0.63 -6.00 2.81
N GLY A 616 0.17 -7.25 2.82
CA GLY A 616 1.09 -8.38 2.89
C GLY A 616 0.46 -9.71 2.52
N LEU A 617 1.34 -10.65 2.17
CA LEU A 617 1.01 -12.05 1.91
C LEU A 617 1.46 -12.90 3.09
N GLY A 618 0.57 -13.71 3.64
CA GLY A 618 0.87 -14.72 4.65
C GLY A 618 0.64 -16.12 4.08
N PHE A 619 1.36 -17.12 4.59
CA PHE A 619 1.23 -18.49 4.13
C PHE A 619 1.10 -19.45 5.31
N GLU A 620 0.20 -20.43 5.20
CA GLU A 620 -0.03 -21.46 6.20
C GLU A 620 0.03 -22.86 5.57
N LEU A 621 0.64 -23.80 6.30
CA LEU A 621 0.69 -25.21 5.92
C LEU A 621 -0.51 -25.95 6.48
N LYS A 622 -1.21 -26.68 5.60
CA LYS A 622 -2.27 -27.63 5.97
C LYS A 622 -2.06 -29.01 5.35
N VAL A 623 -2.40 -30.05 6.11
CA VAL A 623 -2.50 -31.42 5.63
C VAL A 623 -3.83 -31.99 6.09
N ASP A 624 -4.62 -32.56 5.19
CA ASP A 624 -5.99 -33.04 5.46
C ASP A 624 -6.88 -32.02 6.19
N GLY A 625 -6.72 -30.72 5.83
CA GLY A 625 -7.46 -29.63 6.44
C GLY A 625 -6.98 -29.18 7.81
N VAL A 626 -6.01 -29.87 8.41
CA VAL A 626 -5.41 -29.51 9.71
C VAL A 626 -4.20 -28.59 9.49
N ARG A 627 -4.13 -27.49 10.27
CA ARG A 627 -3.02 -26.52 10.22
C ARG A 627 -1.80 -27.05 11.00
N TYR A 628 -0.63 -27.00 10.36
CA TYR A 628 0.66 -27.43 10.95
C TYR A 628 1.65 -26.30 11.18
N GLY A 629 1.36 -25.08 10.74
CA GLY A 629 2.21 -23.92 11.01
C GLY A 629 2.11 -22.84 9.94
N ARG A 630 2.92 -21.79 10.15
CA ARG A 630 3.18 -20.76 9.13
C ARG A 630 4.32 -21.22 8.24
N VAL A 631 4.29 -20.75 7.00
CA VAL A 631 5.37 -20.95 6.02
C VAL A 631 6.18 -19.67 5.94
N ASP A 632 7.50 -19.80 5.98
CA ASP A 632 8.39 -18.65 5.83
C ASP A 632 8.41 -18.21 4.37
N ALA A 633 8.16 -16.91 4.15
CA ALA A 633 8.20 -16.27 2.86
C ALA A 633 9.35 -15.27 2.82
N ASP A 634 10.34 -15.52 1.99
CA ASP A 634 11.47 -14.62 1.73
C ASP A 634 11.20 -13.85 0.43
N PHE A 635 10.82 -12.58 0.57
CA PHE A 635 10.47 -11.71 -0.55
C PHE A 635 11.74 -11.16 -1.21
N GLN A 636 11.87 -11.32 -2.51
CA GLN A 636 13.04 -10.96 -3.31
C GLN A 636 12.91 -9.59 -3.99
#